data_59815660ef41da4d72713240bc3437e2
#
_entry.id   59815660ef41da4d72713240bc3437e2
#
_cell.length_a   1.000
_cell.length_b   1.000
_cell.length_c   1.000
_cell.angle_alpha   90.00
_cell.angle_beta   90.00
_cell.angle_gamma   90.00
#
_symmetry.space_group_name_H-M   'P 1'
#
loop_
_entity.id
_entity.type
_entity.pdbx_description
1 polymer ?
#
loop_
_entity_poly.entity_id
_entity_poly.type
_entity_poly.pdbx_seq_one_letter_code
_entity_poly.pdbx_strand_id
1 'polypeptide(L)'
;RADEVRSEAWYQNVIQERGIPVWEAMIEKEEIRFTASRALLNTQDLSQIIGVVQVLVGYKQFADILQEISFGADGAACMVADDTVLWGDETELGNELTAAQLHADSTDAIWQTIGGARCCILRCDVGKAGWQLIGIIPDRTMLVQFDVVRSALLPALALALLLSLLLVLYNARRQSQPIRQVAEAMRHFDSDRDRRFSTTR
;
A
#
# COMPACT_ATOMS: atom_id res chain seq x y z
N ARG A 1 47.80 -11.73 -8.44
CA ARG A 1 46.56 -10.87 -8.43
C ARG A 1 45.30 -11.61 -8.92
N ALA A 2 45.31 -12.30 -10.10
CA ALA A 2 44.11 -12.97 -10.60
C ALA A 2 43.72 -14.20 -9.77
N ASP A 3 44.69 -14.96 -9.30
CA ASP A 3 44.45 -16.15 -8.45
C ASP A 3 44.03 -15.76 -7.01
N GLU A 4 44.49 -14.64 -6.54
CA GLU A 4 44.16 -14.05 -5.24
C GLU A 4 42.68 -13.64 -5.21
N VAL A 5 42.18 -12.98 -6.25
CA VAL A 5 40.76 -12.61 -6.42
C VAL A 5 39.85 -13.83 -6.54
N ARG A 6 40.32 -14.89 -7.22
CA ARG A 6 39.57 -16.14 -7.38
C ARG A 6 39.37 -16.91 -6.06
N SER A 7 40.23 -16.69 -5.08
CA SER A 7 40.12 -17.33 -3.77
C SER A 7 39.20 -16.57 -2.78
N GLU A 8 38.78 -15.36 -3.14
CA GLU A 8 37.91 -14.56 -2.30
C GLU A 8 36.46 -15.09 -2.25
N ALA A 9 35.86 -15.03 -1.09
CA ALA A 9 34.51 -15.59 -0.85
C ALA A 9 33.45 -15.00 -1.78
N TRP A 10 33.49 -13.68 -2.00
CA TRP A 10 32.54 -12.99 -2.88
C TRP A 10 32.62 -13.51 -4.33
N TYR A 11 33.83 -13.77 -4.83
CA TYR A 11 34.04 -14.28 -6.20
C TYR A 11 33.45 -15.67 -6.36
N GLN A 12 33.67 -16.55 -5.37
CA GLN A 12 33.11 -17.90 -5.36
C GLN A 12 31.59 -17.88 -5.32
N ASN A 13 30.99 -16.97 -4.53
CA ASN A 13 29.55 -16.78 -4.46
C ASN A 13 28.98 -16.36 -5.81
N VAL A 14 29.59 -15.38 -6.47
CA VAL A 14 29.17 -14.89 -7.79
C VAL A 14 29.23 -15.99 -8.87
N ILE A 15 30.26 -16.84 -8.84
CA ILE A 15 30.37 -17.98 -9.76
C ILE A 15 29.28 -19.02 -9.52
N GLN A 16 28.97 -19.29 -8.25
CA GLN A 16 27.95 -20.25 -7.85
C GLN A 16 26.58 -19.84 -8.30
N GLU A 17 26.25 -18.52 -8.25
CA GLU A 17 24.97 -17.95 -8.64
C GLU A 17 24.77 -17.83 -10.16
N ARG A 18 25.76 -18.17 -10.98
CA ARG A 18 25.69 -18.34 -12.45
C ARG A 18 24.88 -17.25 -13.16
N GLY A 19 25.35 -16.02 -13.10
CA GLY A 19 24.78 -14.90 -13.86
C GLY A 19 23.59 -14.20 -13.18
N ILE A 20 23.20 -14.62 -11.99
CA ILE A 20 22.33 -13.83 -11.11
C ILE A 20 23.20 -12.75 -10.44
N PRO A 21 22.77 -11.49 -10.39
CA PRO A 21 23.50 -10.46 -9.66
C PRO A 21 23.56 -10.77 -8.17
N VAL A 22 24.75 -10.73 -7.61
CA VAL A 22 25.01 -10.85 -6.17
C VAL A 22 25.31 -9.46 -5.63
N TRP A 23 24.56 -9.05 -4.62
CA TRP A 23 24.75 -7.79 -3.94
C TRP A 23 25.45 -8.01 -2.61
N GLU A 24 26.43 -7.17 -2.33
CA GLU A 24 27.17 -7.17 -1.05
C GLU A 24 27.33 -5.74 -0.55
N ALA A 25 27.26 -5.57 0.76
CA ALA A 25 27.60 -4.32 1.41
C ALA A 25 28.98 -4.44 2.05
N MET A 26 29.86 -3.52 1.71
CA MET A 26 31.21 -3.43 2.28
C MET A 26 31.25 -2.22 3.21
N ILE A 27 31.57 -2.44 4.46
CA ILE A 27 31.76 -1.38 5.46
C ILE A 27 33.26 -1.18 5.58
N GLU A 28 33.77 -0.10 5.02
CA GLU A 28 35.19 0.24 5.05
C GLU A 28 35.36 1.65 5.67
N LYS A 29 36.03 1.74 6.80
CA LYS A 29 36.33 3.01 7.49
C LYS A 29 35.10 3.91 7.73
N GLU A 30 33.99 3.33 8.19
CA GLU A 30 32.70 4.00 8.42
C GLU A 30 31.95 4.41 7.13
N GLU A 31 32.48 4.13 5.96
CA GLU A 31 31.75 4.28 4.70
C GLU A 31 31.11 2.95 4.27
N ILE A 32 29.83 2.99 3.99
CA ILE A 32 29.10 1.85 3.41
C ILE A 32 29.15 1.98 1.89
N ARG A 33 29.64 0.94 1.24
CA ARG A 33 29.67 0.82 -0.22
C ARG A 33 28.93 -0.42 -0.64
N PHE A 34 28.15 -0.30 -1.67
CA PHE A 34 27.40 -1.41 -2.22
C PHE A 34 28.06 -1.92 -3.49
N THR A 35 28.18 -3.22 -3.61
CA THR A 35 28.71 -3.85 -4.81
C THR A 35 27.70 -4.79 -5.41
N ALA A 36 27.50 -4.67 -6.72
CA ALA A 36 26.72 -5.61 -7.51
C ALA A 36 27.69 -6.39 -8.39
N SER A 37 27.79 -7.68 -8.17
CA SER A 37 28.69 -8.57 -8.91
C SER A 37 27.90 -9.58 -9.71
N ARG A 38 28.30 -9.85 -10.95
CA ARG A 38 27.64 -10.82 -11.83
C ARG A 38 28.64 -11.60 -12.66
N ALA A 39 28.47 -12.92 -12.72
CA ALA A 39 29.21 -13.78 -13.65
C ALA A 39 28.71 -13.58 -15.09
N LEU A 40 29.66 -13.39 -16.00
CA LEU A 40 29.41 -13.35 -17.44
C LEU A 40 29.50 -14.77 -18.00
N LEU A 41 28.41 -15.22 -18.60
CA LEU A 41 28.32 -16.53 -19.22
C LEU A 41 28.63 -16.43 -20.72
N ASN A 42 29.23 -17.48 -21.27
CA ASN A 42 29.40 -17.60 -22.71
C ASN A 42 28.04 -17.78 -23.38
N THR A 43 27.72 -16.96 -24.38
CA THR A 43 26.43 -17.02 -25.08
C THR A 43 26.23 -18.30 -25.90
N GLN A 44 27.35 -18.98 -26.28
CA GLN A 44 27.30 -20.24 -27.01
C GLN A 44 27.26 -21.46 -26.08
N ASP A 45 27.80 -21.32 -24.87
CA ASP A 45 27.83 -22.37 -23.85
C ASP A 45 27.63 -21.73 -22.49
N LEU A 46 26.36 -21.73 -22.01
CA LEU A 46 25.96 -21.13 -20.73
C LEU A 46 26.58 -21.83 -19.50
N SER A 47 27.26 -22.97 -19.69
CA SER A 47 28.00 -23.62 -18.61
C SER A 47 29.36 -22.95 -18.36
N GLN A 48 29.89 -22.22 -19.34
CA GLN A 48 31.20 -21.59 -19.29
C GLN A 48 31.12 -20.14 -18.80
N ILE A 49 31.79 -19.83 -17.70
CA ILE A 49 31.97 -18.49 -17.20
C ILE A 49 33.19 -17.86 -17.86
N ILE A 50 33.02 -16.74 -18.54
CA ILE A 50 34.08 -16.00 -19.24
C ILE A 50 34.70 -14.88 -18.40
N GLY A 51 33.98 -14.42 -17.37
CA GLY A 51 34.46 -13.37 -16.48
C GLY A 51 33.45 -13.01 -15.42
N VAL A 52 33.81 -12.05 -14.57
CA VAL A 52 32.95 -11.44 -13.58
C VAL A 52 32.99 -9.93 -13.75
N VAL A 53 31.80 -9.29 -13.75
CA VAL A 53 31.68 -7.83 -13.70
C VAL A 53 31.24 -7.45 -12.30
N GLN A 54 31.92 -6.47 -11.73
CA GLN A 54 31.59 -5.88 -10.45
C GLN A 54 31.33 -4.38 -10.65
N VAL A 55 30.20 -3.92 -10.17
CA VAL A 55 29.79 -2.51 -10.18
C VAL A 55 29.78 -2.01 -8.74
N LEU A 56 30.53 -0.95 -8.50
CA LEU A 56 30.56 -0.28 -7.22
C LEU A 56 29.52 0.85 -7.21
N VAL A 57 28.61 0.83 -6.24
CA VAL A 57 27.58 1.84 -6.04
C VAL A 57 27.89 2.58 -4.75
N GLY A 58 28.07 3.88 -4.84
CA GLY A 58 28.29 4.71 -3.65
C GLY A 58 27.04 4.80 -2.79
N TYR A 59 27.21 5.00 -1.49
CA TYR A 59 26.12 5.14 -0.52
C TYR A 59 25.06 6.17 -0.95
N LYS A 60 25.51 7.34 -1.44
CA LYS A 60 24.62 8.41 -1.84
C LYS A 60 23.67 8.02 -2.97
N GLN A 61 24.20 7.39 -4.03
CA GLN A 61 23.38 6.95 -5.16
C GLN A 61 22.37 5.87 -4.74
N PHE A 62 22.76 5.02 -3.81
CA PHE A 62 21.89 4.01 -3.25
C PHE A 62 20.79 4.62 -2.38
N ALA A 63 21.16 5.56 -1.51
CA ALA A 63 20.23 6.31 -0.67
C ALA A 63 19.22 7.11 -1.50
N ASP A 64 19.65 7.79 -2.58
CA ASP A 64 18.77 8.55 -3.46
C ASP A 64 17.66 7.66 -4.08
N ILE A 65 17.99 6.42 -4.44
CA ILE A 65 17.00 5.45 -4.96
C ILE A 65 16.03 5.02 -3.87
N LEU A 66 16.51 4.77 -2.65
CA LEU A 66 15.66 4.32 -1.55
C LEU A 66 14.77 5.43 -1.00
N GLN A 67 15.20 6.68 -1.06
CA GLN A 67 14.38 7.83 -0.69
C GLN A 67 13.14 8.03 -1.58
N GLU A 68 13.15 7.49 -2.79
CA GLU A 68 11.95 7.48 -3.65
C GLU A 68 10.87 6.52 -3.13
N ILE A 69 11.24 5.58 -2.25
CA ILE A 69 10.30 4.64 -1.62
C ILE A 69 9.57 5.38 -0.50
N SER A 70 8.32 5.76 -0.75
CA SER A 70 7.49 6.46 0.24
C SER A 70 6.47 5.52 0.85
N PHE A 71 6.47 5.43 2.18
CA PHE A 71 5.44 4.75 2.97
C PHE A 71 4.38 5.72 3.53
N GLY A 72 4.14 6.83 2.84
CA GLY A 72 3.24 7.90 3.25
C GLY A 72 3.96 9.06 3.95
N ALA A 73 3.21 10.12 4.31
CA ALA A 73 3.78 11.38 4.80
C ALA A 73 4.61 11.24 6.10
N ASP A 74 4.24 10.28 6.94
CA ASP A 74 4.89 10.04 8.24
C ASP A 74 5.51 8.63 8.32
N GLY A 75 5.63 7.93 7.20
CA GLY A 75 6.26 6.62 7.13
C GLY A 75 7.77 6.73 7.07
N ALA A 76 8.45 5.69 7.52
CA ALA A 76 9.90 5.57 7.45
C ALA A 76 10.29 4.25 6.79
N ALA A 77 11.48 4.22 6.19
CA ALA A 77 12.08 3.01 5.65
C ALA A 77 13.49 2.82 6.18
N CYS A 78 13.88 1.59 6.37
CA CYS A 78 15.28 1.26 6.63
C CYS A 78 15.67 -0.05 5.94
N MET A 79 16.94 -0.19 5.62
CA MET A 79 17.52 -1.41 5.10
C MET A 79 18.53 -1.96 6.10
N VAL A 80 18.41 -3.23 6.39
CA VAL A 80 19.28 -3.94 7.32
C VAL A 80 19.90 -5.15 6.67
N ALA A 81 21.11 -5.49 7.10
CA ALA A 81 21.76 -6.77 6.80
C ALA A 81 22.25 -7.32 8.13
N ASP A 82 21.86 -8.55 8.43
CA ASP A 82 22.11 -9.18 9.73
C ASP A 82 21.69 -8.23 10.88
N ASP A 83 22.63 -7.78 11.69
CA ASP A 83 22.39 -6.87 12.82
C ASP A 83 22.76 -5.40 12.52
N THR A 84 23.06 -5.08 11.25
CA THR A 84 23.60 -3.77 10.86
C THR A 84 22.61 -3.01 10.00
N VAL A 85 22.32 -1.77 10.39
CA VAL A 85 21.53 -0.86 9.54
C VAL A 85 22.43 -0.35 8.41
N LEU A 86 22.12 -0.75 7.18
CA LEU A 86 22.84 -0.32 5.99
C LEU A 86 22.39 1.05 5.51
N TRP A 87 21.12 1.34 5.66
CA TRP A 87 20.50 2.62 5.32
C TRP A 87 19.25 2.82 6.16
N GLY A 88 18.99 4.04 6.55
CA GLY A 88 17.77 4.43 7.26
C GLY A 88 17.35 5.83 6.88
N ASP A 89 16.05 6.05 6.83
CA ASP A 89 15.48 7.38 6.68
C ASP A 89 15.79 8.18 7.96
N GLU A 90 16.24 9.43 7.83
CA GLU A 90 16.61 10.30 8.94
C GLU A 90 15.39 10.83 9.73
N THR A 91 14.29 10.08 9.72
CA THR A 91 13.09 10.42 10.50
C THR A 91 13.24 10.02 11.97
N GLU A 92 12.51 10.69 12.85
CA GLU A 92 12.49 10.34 14.30
C GLU A 92 12.12 8.86 14.52
N LEU A 93 11.24 8.31 13.69
CA LEU A 93 10.83 6.90 13.72
C LEU A 93 11.97 5.94 13.34
N GLY A 94 12.82 6.33 12.38
CA GLY A 94 13.97 5.52 11.98
C GLY A 94 15.04 5.41 13.08
N ASN A 95 15.22 6.47 13.87
CA ASN A 95 16.20 6.51 14.95
C ASN A 95 15.77 5.76 16.22
N GLU A 96 14.47 5.54 16.42
CA GLU A 96 13.95 4.79 17.56
C GLU A 96 13.93 3.26 17.34
N LEU A 97 14.26 2.81 16.15
CA LEU A 97 14.35 1.39 15.82
C LEU A 97 15.59 0.77 16.44
N THR A 98 15.38 0.02 17.49
CA THR A 98 16.44 -0.81 18.09
C THR A 98 16.60 -2.09 17.25
N ALA A 99 17.84 -2.55 17.06
CA ALA A 99 18.14 -3.81 16.36
C ALA A 99 17.29 -5.01 16.88
N ALA A 100 16.95 -5.03 18.17
CA ALA A 100 16.07 -6.04 18.76
C ALA A 100 14.63 -6.03 18.22
N GLN A 101 14.14 -4.91 17.70
CA GLN A 101 12.81 -4.79 17.09
C GLN A 101 12.83 -5.21 15.61
N LEU A 102 14.03 -5.28 15.03
CA LEU A 102 14.26 -5.66 13.64
C LEU A 102 14.29 -7.18 13.44
N HIS A 103 14.51 -7.96 14.52
CA HIS A 103 14.73 -9.42 14.48
C HIS A 103 13.49 -10.30 14.61
N ALA A 104 12.28 -9.81 14.35
CA ALA A 104 11.16 -10.74 14.31
C ALA A 104 11.20 -11.56 13.00
N ASP A 105 11.31 -12.87 13.14
CA ASP A 105 11.41 -13.89 12.08
C ASP A 105 10.21 -14.01 11.12
N SER A 106 9.31 -13.05 11.10
CA SER A 106 8.09 -13.14 10.28
C SER A 106 8.09 -12.12 9.15
N THR A 107 7.86 -12.61 7.94
CA THR A 107 7.57 -11.81 6.73
C THR A 107 6.20 -11.12 6.81
N ASP A 108 5.43 -11.40 7.85
CA ASP A 108 4.09 -10.85 8.05
C ASP A 108 4.13 -9.42 8.61
N ALA A 109 3.11 -8.64 8.29
CA ALA A 109 2.92 -7.30 8.83
C ALA A 109 2.70 -7.39 10.37
N ILE A 110 3.55 -6.72 11.13
CA ILE A 110 3.50 -6.71 12.60
C ILE A 110 3.06 -5.33 13.07
N TRP A 111 2.11 -5.30 14.00
CA TRP A 111 1.70 -4.07 14.66
C TRP A 111 2.47 -3.87 15.95
N GLN A 112 3.20 -2.78 16.05
CA GLN A 112 3.98 -2.42 17.23
C GLN A 112 3.83 -0.93 17.57
N THR A 113 4.03 -0.57 18.81
CA THR A 113 4.05 0.82 19.25
C THR A 113 5.49 1.32 19.27
N ILE A 114 5.78 2.34 18.46
CA ILE A 114 7.08 2.98 18.33
C ILE A 114 6.88 4.47 18.61
N GLY A 115 7.67 5.07 19.49
CA GLY A 115 7.53 6.51 19.84
C GLY A 115 6.14 6.92 20.34
N GLY A 116 5.38 5.98 20.94
CA GLY A 116 4.00 6.22 21.37
C GLY A 116 2.95 6.17 20.27
N ALA A 117 3.32 5.97 19.01
CA ALA A 117 2.43 5.75 17.89
C ALA A 117 2.32 4.27 17.53
N ARG A 118 1.12 3.81 17.22
CA ARG A 118 0.90 2.46 16.69
C ARG A 118 1.32 2.43 15.23
N CYS A 119 2.30 1.57 14.91
CA CYS A 119 2.87 1.44 13.57
C CYS A 119 2.72 0.03 13.05
N CYS A 120 2.49 -0.08 11.75
CA CYS A 120 2.57 -1.33 11.00
C CYS A 120 4.00 -1.45 10.46
N ILE A 121 4.68 -2.53 10.79
CA ILE A 121 6.02 -2.83 10.31
C ILE A 121 5.89 -3.88 9.21
N LEU A 122 6.35 -3.54 8.02
CA LEU A 122 6.40 -4.41 6.86
C LEU A 122 7.85 -4.80 6.61
N ARG A 123 8.10 -6.07 6.29
CA ARG A 123 9.43 -6.57 5.95
C ARG A 123 9.40 -7.22 4.58
N CYS A 124 10.46 -6.97 3.83
CA CYS A 124 10.64 -7.56 2.52
C CYS A 124 12.11 -7.94 2.35
N ASP A 125 12.37 -9.21 2.05
CA ASP A 125 13.72 -9.65 1.72
C ASP A 125 14.14 -9.09 0.36
N VAL A 126 15.32 -8.50 0.32
CA VAL A 126 15.87 -7.87 -0.88
C VAL A 126 16.89 -8.82 -1.52
N GLY A 127 16.46 -9.52 -2.54
CA GLY A 127 17.29 -10.43 -3.29
C GLY A 127 17.80 -11.62 -2.45
N LYS A 128 19.03 -12.04 -2.73
CA LYS A 128 19.70 -13.15 -2.03
C LYS A 128 20.84 -12.69 -1.10
N ALA A 129 20.98 -11.38 -0.91
CA ALA A 129 22.06 -10.81 -0.13
C ALA A 129 21.84 -10.91 1.40
N GLY A 130 20.71 -11.48 1.84
CA GLY A 130 20.32 -11.46 3.26
C GLY A 130 19.90 -10.06 3.75
N TRP A 131 19.63 -9.15 2.84
CA TRP A 131 19.17 -7.80 3.17
C TRP A 131 17.67 -7.78 3.33
N GLN A 132 17.21 -6.99 4.28
CA GLN A 132 15.79 -6.77 4.53
C GLN A 132 15.47 -5.28 4.42
N LEU A 133 14.47 -4.96 3.61
CA LEU A 133 13.85 -3.65 3.60
C LEU A 133 12.70 -3.64 4.60
N ILE A 134 12.74 -2.72 5.53
CA ILE A 134 11.74 -2.56 6.57
C ILE A 134 11.03 -1.24 6.34
N GLY A 135 9.72 -1.30 6.13
CA GLY A 135 8.83 -0.15 6.04
C GLY A 135 8.02 0.00 7.31
N ILE A 136 7.94 1.22 7.83
CA ILE A 136 7.19 1.56 9.03
C ILE A 136 6.10 2.54 8.64
N ILE A 137 4.85 2.14 8.86
CA ILE A 137 3.69 2.94 8.49
C ILE A 137 2.88 3.22 9.75
N PRO A 138 2.81 4.49 10.22
CA PRO A 138 1.95 4.85 11.34
C PRO A 138 0.47 4.64 11.01
N ASP A 139 -0.30 4.17 11.98
CA ASP A 139 -1.75 3.90 11.86
C ASP A 139 -2.51 5.13 11.35
N ARG A 140 -2.17 6.31 11.85
CA ARG A 140 -2.76 7.59 11.42
C ARG A 140 -2.60 7.86 9.92
N THR A 141 -1.49 7.45 9.31
CA THR A 141 -1.24 7.66 7.87
C THR A 141 -2.13 6.76 7.02
N MET A 142 -2.41 5.54 7.48
CA MET A 142 -3.35 4.64 6.82
C MET A 142 -4.79 5.18 6.86
N LEU A 143 -5.19 5.81 7.97
CA LEU A 143 -6.54 6.33 8.16
C LEU A 143 -6.82 7.58 7.32
N VAL A 144 -5.83 8.44 7.07
CA VAL A 144 -5.99 9.66 6.27
C VAL A 144 -6.49 9.36 4.84
N GLN A 145 -6.06 8.28 4.23
CA GLN A 145 -6.54 7.89 2.90
C GLN A 145 -8.03 7.48 2.92
N PHE A 146 -8.50 6.89 4.01
CA PHE A 146 -9.93 6.55 4.17
C PHE A 146 -10.80 7.77 4.45
N ASP A 147 -10.29 8.78 5.12
CA ASP A 147 -11.04 10.00 5.42
C ASP A 147 -11.38 10.80 4.16
N VAL A 148 -10.52 10.84 3.17
CA VAL A 148 -10.78 11.48 1.86
C VAL A 148 -11.92 10.76 1.14
N VAL A 149 -11.88 9.44 1.10
CA VAL A 149 -12.94 8.63 0.48
C VAL A 149 -14.26 8.77 1.24
N ARG A 150 -14.24 8.73 2.55
CA ARG A 150 -15.41 8.89 3.41
C ARG A 150 -16.06 10.28 3.27
N SER A 151 -15.27 11.33 3.22
CA SER A 151 -15.76 12.70 3.08
C SER A 151 -16.45 12.97 1.73
N ALA A 152 -16.08 12.26 0.68
CA ALA A 152 -16.73 12.33 -0.62
C ALA A 152 -17.95 11.39 -0.73
N LEU A 153 -17.86 10.20 -0.16
CA LEU A 153 -18.86 9.15 -0.31
C LEU A 153 -20.14 9.43 0.52
N LEU A 154 -19.99 9.94 1.74
CA LEU A 154 -21.13 10.23 2.61
C LEU A 154 -22.06 11.31 2.04
N PRO A 155 -21.59 12.47 1.55
CA PRO A 155 -22.49 13.47 0.97
C PRO A 155 -23.12 12.98 -0.34
N ALA A 156 -22.39 12.20 -1.16
CA ALA A 156 -22.94 11.61 -2.38
C ALA A 156 -24.09 10.62 -2.06
N LEU A 157 -23.93 9.77 -1.05
CA LEU A 157 -24.97 8.86 -0.59
C LEU A 157 -26.18 9.61 -0.03
N ALA A 158 -25.97 10.64 0.79
CA ALA A 158 -27.02 11.47 1.33
C ALA A 158 -27.82 12.17 0.22
N LEU A 159 -27.13 12.71 -0.80
CA LEU A 159 -27.77 13.33 -1.95
C LEU A 159 -28.62 12.32 -2.76
N ALA A 160 -28.10 11.12 -3.00
CA ALA A 160 -28.82 10.06 -3.69
C ALA A 160 -30.09 9.64 -2.96
N LEU A 161 -30.02 9.49 -1.63
CA LEU A 161 -31.18 9.19 -0.79
C LEU A 161 -32.22 10.31 -0.83
N LEU A 162 -31.79 11.56 -0.77
CA LEU A 162 -32.68 12.72 -0.82
C LEU A 162 -33.39 12.82 -2.17
N LEU A 163 -32.68 12.62 -3.28
CA LEU A 163 -33.25 12.58 -4.62
C LEU A 163 -34.26 11.42 -4.76
N SER A 164 -33.93 10.24 -4.25
CA SER A 164 -34.83 9.09 -4.25
C SER A 164 -36.11 9.38 -3.47
N LEU A 165 -36.00 9.97 -2.29
CA LEU A 165 -37.15 10.36 -1.46
C LEU A 165 -38.04 11.39 -2.19
N LEU A 166 -37.44 12.42 -2.78
CA LEU A 166 -38.18 13.42 -3.55
C LEU A 166 -38.91 12.80 -4.75
N LEU A 167 -38.27 11.86 -5.44
CA LEU A 167 -38.89 11.14 -6.56
C LEU A 167 -40.12 10.32 -6.10
N VAL A 168 -39.99 9.61 -4.98
CA VAL A 168 -41.07 8.83 -4.38
C VAL A 168 -42.25 9.75 -3.98
N LEU A 169 -41.95 10.85 -3.29
CA LEU A 169 -42.98 11.84 -2.88
C LEU A 169 -43.66 12.49 -4.10
N TYR A 170 -42.91 12.82 -5.12
CA TYR A 170 -43.42 13.36 -6.38
C TYR A 170 -44.39 12.37 -7.05
N ASN A 171 -43.98 11.11 -7.20
CA ASN A 171 -44.83 10.06 -7.76
C ASN A 171 -46.07 9.78 -6.91
N ALA A 172 -45.94 9.73 -5.60
CA ALA A 172 -47.06 9.53 -4.68
C ALA A 172 -48.11 10.65 -4.80
N ARG A 173 -47.65 11.91 -4.89
CA ARG A 173 -48.57 13.06 -5.09
C ARG A 173 -49.23 13.02 -6.46
N ARG A 174 -48.51 12.65 -7.50
CA ARG A 174 -49.07 12.55 -8.85
C ARG A 174 -50.11 11.43 -8.99
N GLN A 175 -49.89 10.28 -8.34
CA GLN A 175 -50.81 9.14 -8.41
C GLN A 175 -52.04 9.30 -7.52
N SER A 176 -51.97 10.10 -6.41
CA SER A 176 -53.10 10.29 -5.51
C SER A 176 -54.11 11.30 -6.02
N GLN A 177 -53.81 12.15 -7.00
CA GLN A 177 -54.76 13.10 -7.59
C GLN A 177 -55.92 12.42 -8.35
N PRO A 178 -55.72 11.42 -9.22
CA PRO A 178 -56.86 10.79 -9.91
C PRO A 178 -57.76 9.98 -8.96
N ILE A 179 -57.22 9.41 -7.89
CA ILE A 179 -57.98 8.60 -6.95
C ILE A 179 -58.95 9.50 -6.14
N ARG A 180 -58.57 10.73 -5.76
CA ARG A 180 -59.44 11.69 -5.10
C ARG A 180 -60.58 12.15 -5.99
N GLN A 181 -60.33 12.38 -7.28
CA GLN A 181 -61.36 12.76 -8.27
C GLN A 181 -62.41 11.65 -8.44
N VAL A 182 -61.98 10.38 -8.50
CA VAL A 182 -62.90 9.24 -8.61
C VAL A 182 -63.69 9.06 -7.32
N ALA A 183 -63.12 9.25 -6.15
CA ALA A 183 -63.82 9.17 -4.86
C ALA A 183 -64.85 10.30 -4.69
N GLU A 184 -64.54 11.53 -5.12
CA GLU A 184 -65.49 12.64 -5.14
C GLU A 184 -66.64 12.42 -6.16
N ALA A 185 -66.34 11.90 -7.35
CA ALA A 185 -67.33 11.54 -8.33
C ALA A 185 -68.31 10.45 -7.82
N MET A 186 -67.82 9.43 -7.14
CA MET A 186 -68.67 8.42 -6.48
C MET A 186 -69.53 8.99 -5.37
N ARG A 187 -69.05 9.90 -4.58
CA ARG A 187 -69.83 10.59 -3.54
C ARG A 187 -70.99 11.42 -4.12
N HIS A 188 -70.75 12.09 -5.23
CA HIS A 188 -71.79 12.83 -5.94
C HIS A 188 -72.86 11.91 -6.52
N PHE A 189 -72.48 10.73 -7.06
CA PHE A 189 -73.42 9.75 -7.55
C PHE A 189 -74.35 9.17 -6.48
N ASP A 190 -73.80 8.91 -5.28
CA ASP A 190 -74.56 8.35 -4.17
C ASP A 190 -75.55 9.40 -3.58
N SER A 191 -75.12 10.67 -3.49
CA SER A 191 -76.02 11.78 -3.07
C SER A 191 -77.14 12.07 -4.07
N ASP A 192 -76.94 11.90 -5.36
CA ASP A 192 -77.95 12.12 -6.40
C ASP A 192 -79.00 10.97 -6.46
N ARG A 193 -78.54 9.76 -6.11
CA ARG A 193 -79.37 8.57 -6.02
C ARG A 193 -80.34 8.67 -4.83
N ASP A 194 -79.90 9.11 -3.70
CA ASP A 194 -80.77 9.32 -2.52
C ASP A 194 -81.85 10.42 -2.71
N ARG A 195 -81.55 11.47 -3.47
CA ARG A 195 -82.54 12.50 -3.83
C ARG A 195 -83.63 11.98 -4.73
N ARG A 196 -83.38 11.06 -5.66
CA ARG A 196 -84.36 10.49 -6.57
C ARG A 196 -85.34 9.54 -5.85
N PHE A 197 -84.88 8.86 -4.81
CA PHE A 197 -85.78 8.00 -3.99
C PHE A 197 -86.62 8.72 -3.04
N SER A 198 -86.26 9.94 -2.63
CA SER A 198 -87.09 10.76 -1.71
C SER A 198 -88.21 11.56 -2.39
N THR A 199 -88.24 11.61 -3.73
CA THR A 199 -89.24 12.40 -4.48
C THR A 199 -90.36 11.53 -5.03
N THR A 200 -90.47 10.24 -4.67
CA THR A 200 -91.50 9.30 -5.15
C THR A 200 -92.32 8.73 -4.01
N ARG A 201 -92.72 9.61 -3.06
CA ARG A 201 -93.72 9.32 -2.04
C ARG A 201 -94.74 10.43 -1.97
#